data_b54f6605d67aa5fcc506931c89b08641
#
_entry.id   b54f6605d67aa5fcc506931c89b08641
#
_cell.length_a   1.000
_cell.length_b   1.000
_cell.length_c   1.000
_cell.angle_alpha   90.00
_cell.angle_beta   90.00
_cell.angle_gamma   90.00
#
_symmetry.space_group_name_H-M   'P 1'
#
loop_
_entity.id
_entity.type
_entity.pdbx_description
1 polymer ?
#
loop_
_entity_poly.entity_id
_entity_poly.type
_entity_poly.pdbx_seq_one_letter_code
_entity_poly.pdbx_strand_id
1 'polypeptide(L)'
;MLSIKDLHVSVEDKAILRGLSLDVRPGEVHAIMGPNGSGKSTLSATLAGREDYEVTGGTVEFKGKDLLALSPEDRAGEGIFMAFQYPVEIPGVSNQFFLQTALNAVRSYRGQETLDRFDFQDLMEEKIALLKMPEDLLTRSVNVGFSGGEKKRNDILQMAVLEPELCILDESDSGLDIDALKVVADGVNSLRDGKRSFIIVTHYQRILDYIKPVYVHVLYQGRIVKSGDFTLVKQLEEQGYGWLTEQQ
;
A
#
# COMPACT_ATOMS: atom_id res chain seq x y z
N MET A 1 -1.22 -5.21 14.93
CA MET A 1 -0.43 -5.69 13.79
C MET A 1 0.70 -4.73 13.45
N LEU A 2 0.38 -3.47 13.11
CA LEU A 2 1.36 -2.39 12.94
C LEU A 2 1.17 -1.38 14.07
N SER A 3 2.26 -0.98 14.74
CA SER A 3 2.26 0.09 15.75
C SER A 3 3.40 1.06 15.47
N ILE A 4 3.07 2.30 15.25
CA ILE A 4 3.98 3.41 15.01
C ILE A 4 3.86 4.37 16.18
N LYS A 5 5.00 4.69 16.83
CA LYS A 5 5.04 5.59 17.97
C LYS A 5 6.07 6.67 17.77
N ASP A 6 5.60 7.91 17.77
CA ASP A 6 6.42 9.13 17.71
C ASP A 6 7.45 9.11 16.56
N LEU A 7 7.03 8.66 15.36
CA LEU A 7 7.92 8.47 14.22
C LEU A 7 8.38 9.82 13.64
N HIS A 8 9.69 9.99 13.58
CA HIS A 8 10.36 11.13 12.94
C HIS A 8 11.16 10.65 11.73
N VAL A 9 10.99 11.31 10.59
CA VAL A 9 11.69 10.96 9.34
C VAL A 9 12.16 12.21 8.63
N SER A 10 13.39 12.19 8.18
CA SER A 10 14.01 13.23 7.35
C SER A 10 14.27 12.73 5.93
N VAL A 11 14.25 13.66 4.98
CA VAL A 11 14.63 13.45 3.59
C VAL A 11 15.52 14.64 3.20
N GLU A 12 16.75 14.39 2.75
CA GLU A 12 17.70 15.44 2.41
C GLU A 12 17.80 16.51 3.53
N ASP A 13 18.02 16.10 4.77
CA ASP A 13 18.10 16.94 5.97
C ASP A 13 16.82 17.71 6.36
N LYS A 14 15.72 17.50 5.64
CA LYS A 14 14.44 18.11 5.98
C LYS A 14 13.58 17.16 6.79
N ALA A 15 13.20 17.55 7.99
CA ALA A 15 12.24 16.81 8.82
C ALA A 15 10.84 16.84 8.16
N ILE A 16 10.39 15.68 7.68
CA ILE A 16 9.09 15.51 7.02
C ILE A 16 8.06 14.94 7.99
N LEU A 17 8.34 13.79 8.62
CA LEU A 17 7.51 13.27 9.71
C LEU A 17 8.04 13.80 11.04
N ARG A 18 7.12 14.21 11.93
CA ARG A 18 7.47 14.98 13.13
C ARG A 18 6.74 14.47 14.38
N GLY A 19 6.87 13.16 14.63
CA GLY A 19 6.20 12.51 15.76
C GLY A 19 4.84 11.91 15.38
N LEU A 20 4.81 11.17 14.24
CA LEU A 20 3.62 10.47 13.79
C LEU A 20 3.39 9.22 14.61
N SER A 21 2.16 9.03 15.11
CA SER A 21 1.74 7.81 15.78
C SER A 21 0.50 7.23 15.10
N LEU A 22 0.49 5.91 14.88
CA LEU A 22 -0.60 5.19 14.22
C LEU A 22 -0.59 3.72 14.63
N ASP A 23 -1.74 3.19 15.02
CA ASP A 23 -1.93 1.76 15.25
C ASP A 23 -2.92 1.18 14.22
N VAL A 24 -2.56 0.05 13.61
CA VAL A 24 -3.41 -0.70 12.67
C VAL A 24 -3.54 -2.14 13.17
N ARG A 25 -4.77 -2.58 13.40
CA ARG A 25 -5.06 -3.96 13.81
C ARG A 25 -5.28 -4.86 12.59
N PRO A 26 -5.19 -6.19 12.75
CA PRO A 26 -5.51 -7.11 11.67
C PRO A 26 -6.92 -6.88 11.11
N GLY A 27 -7.05 -6.88 9.78
CA GLY A 27 -8.32 -6.72 9.08
C GLY A 27 -8.85 -5.29 8.96
N GLU A 28 -8.17 -4.31 9.56
CA GLU A 28 -8.60 -2.92 9.48
C GLU A 28 -8.16 -2.25 8.16
N VAL A 29 -8.99 -1.34 7.69
CA VAL A 29 -8.72 -0.47 6.54
C VAL A 29 -8.64 0.97 7.03
N HIS A 30 -7.46 1.56 6.91
CA HIS A 30 -7.16 2.93 7.30
C HIS A 30 -6.94 3.79 6.07
N ALA A 31 -7.49 4.98 6.04
CA ALA A 31 -7.16 6.00 5.05
C ALA A 31 -6.27 7.07 5.68
N ILE A 32 -5.20 7.43 4.99
CA ILE A 32 -4.35 8.57 5.33
C ILE A 32 -4.60 9.66 4.30
N MET A 33 -5.26 10.74 4.72
CA MET A 33 -5.55 11.89 3.89
C MET A 33 -4.70 13.09 4.32
N GLY A 34 -4.55 14.06 3.45
CA GLY A 34 -3.80 15.28 3.76
C GLY A 34 -3.37 16.01 2.50
N PRO A 35 -3.01 17.29 2.60
CA PRO A 35 -2.53 18.07 1.46
C PRO A 35 -1.21 17.53 0.90
N ASN A 36 -0.84 17.98 -0.30
CA ASN A 36 0.46 17.66 -0.88
C ASN A 36 1.59 18.18 0.03
N GLY A 37 2.65 17.38 0.18
CA GLY A 37 3.77 17.70 1.07
C GLY A 37 3.51 17.46 2.56
N SER A 38 2.39 16.87 2.95
CA SER A 38 2.11 16.57 4.37
C SER A 38 2.93 15.43 4.96
N GLY A 39 3.57 14.60 4.11
CA GLY A 39 4.39 13.45 4.52
C GLY A 39 3.76 12.07 4.25
N LYS A 40 2.66 12.00 3.46
CA LYS A 40 1.95 10.74 3.17
C LYS A 40 2.85 9.70 2.49
N SER A 41 3.46 10.04 1.37
CA SER A 41 4.37 9.12 0.64
C SER A 41 5.66 8.87 1.42
N THR A 42 6.09 9.80 2.28
CA THR A 42 7.20 9.57 3.20
C THR A 42 6.86 8.46 4.19
N LEU A 43 5.65 8.46 4.76
CA LEU A 43 5.19 7.37 5.63
C LEU A 43 5.19 6.03 4.89
N SER A 44 4.58 5.98 3.69
CA SER A 44 4.53 4.76 2.86
C SER A 44 5.93 4.23 2.55
N ALA A 45 6.83 5.11 2.08
CA ALA A 45 8.20 4.76 1.72
C ALA A 45 9.03 4.29 2.92
N THR A 46 8.87 4.93 4.09
CA THR A 46 9.53 4.51 5.34
C THR A 46 9.07 3.12 5.76
N LEU A 47 7.77 2.82 5.70
CA LEU A 47 7.24 1.49 6.02
C LEU A 47 7.71 0.42 5.02
N ALA A 48 7.90 0.77 3.76
CA ALA A 48 8.46 -0.11 2.75
C ALA A 48 9.98 -0.32 2.86
N GLY A 49 10.68 0.50 3.65
CA GLY A 49 12.13 0.37 3.88
C GLY A 49 13.01 1.05 2.83
N ARG A 50 12.49 2.11 2.17
CA ARG A 50 13.31 2.85 1.22
C ARG A 50 14.44 3.61 1.91
N GLU A 51 15.66 3.46 1.41
CA GLU A 51 16.90 4.00 2.00
C GLU A 51 17.00 5.52 1.98
N ASP A 52 16.29 6.18 1.03
CA ASP A 52 16.28 7.65 0.90
C ASP A 52 15.58 8.37 2.08
N TYR A 53 14.98 7.61 3.01
CA TYR A 53 14.16 8.11 4.12
C TYR A 53 14.83 7.78 5.45
N GLU A 54 15.50 8.75 6.05
CA GLU A 54 16.20 8.59 7.31
C GLU A 54 15.26 8.69 8.50
N VAL A 55 15.14 7.60 9.26
CA VAL A 55 14.41 7.61 10.53
C VAL A 55 15.27 8.22 11.62
N THR A 56 14.86 9.37 12.14
CA THR A 56 15.58 10.15 13.15
C THR A 56 15.04 9.95 14.55
N GLY A 57 13.90 9.27 14.72
CA GLY A 57 13.32 8.98 16.04
C GLY A 57 12.02 8.19 15.96
N GLY A 58 11.59 7.70 17.10
CA GLY A 58 10.40 6.88 17.22
C GLY A 58 10.62 5.39 16.98
N THR A 59 9.54 4.62 17.00
CA THR A 59 9.56 3.16 16.79
C THR A 59 8.46 2.74 15.83
N VAL A 60 8.74 1.69 15.06
CA VAL A 60 7.76 1.03 14.20
C VAL A 60 7.82 -0.47 14.45
N GLU A 61 6.75 -1.03 14.99
CA GLU A 61 6.64 -2.46 15.23
C GLU A 61 5.63 -3.08 14.25
N PHE A 62 5.99 -4.18 13.62
CA PHE A 62 5.10 -5.01 12.82
C PHE A 62 5.09 -6.44 13.34
N LYS A 63 3.92 -6.92 13.79
CA LYS A 63 3.75 -8.26 14.39
C LYS A 63 4.70 -8.50 15.58
N GLY A 64 5.01 -7.44 16.35
CA GLY A 64 5.92 -7.50 17.50
C GLY A 64 7.42 -7.49 17.15
N LYS A 65 7.77 -7.31 15.88
CA LYS A 65 9.16 -7.14 15.42
C LYS A 65 9.45 -5.69 15.13
N ASP A 66 10.66 -5.23 15.42
CA ASP A 66 11.14 -3.92 15.00
C ASP A 66 11.25 -3.86 13.47
N LEU A 67 10.32 -3.12 12.85
CA LEU A 67 10.28 -3.00 11.40
C LEU A 67 11.47 -2.21 10.84
N LEU A 68 11.98 -1.27 11.61
CA LEU A 68 13.07 -0.39 11.15
C LEU A 68 14.39 -1.13 11.01
N ALA A 69 14.57 -2.23 11.74
CA ALA A 69 15.76 -3.10 11.66
C ALA A 69 15.73 -4.06 10.45
N LEU A 70 14.56 -4.20 9.75
CA LEU A 70 14.40 -5.14 8.65
C LEU A 70 14.74 -4.48 7.30
N SER A 71 15.41 -5.24 6.43
CA SER A 71 15.60 -4.87 5.02
C SER A 71 14.27 -4.82 4.25
N PRO A 72 14.17 -4.14 3.10
CA PRO A 72 12.95 -4.15 2.30
C PRO A 72 12.47 -5.56 1.92
N GLU A 73 13.40 -6.48 1.62
CA GLU A 73 13.12 -7.87 1.27
C GLU A 73 12.53 -8.62 2.48
N ASP A 74 13.09 -8.41 3.66
CA ASP A 74 12.59 -9.02 4.89
C ASP A 74 11.20 -8.50 5.25
N ARG A 75 10.93 -7.20 5.03
CA ARG A 75 9.60 -6.62 5.22
C ARG A 75 8.57 -7.24 4.28
N ALA A 76 8.95 -7.49 3.01
CA ALA A 76 8.10 -8.21 2.07
C ALA A 76 7.86 -9.65 2.53
N GLY A 77 8.89 -10.35 3.01
CA GLY A 77 8.80 -11.67 3.61
C GLY A 77 7.87 -11.72 4.82
N GLU A 78 7.93 -10.72 5.70
CA GLU A 78 7.02 -10.56 6.86
C GLU A 78 5.57 -10.28 6.46
N GLY A 79 5.33 -9.85 5.22
CA GLY A 79 3.99 -9.64 4.67
C GLY A 79 3.59 -8.18 4.48
N ILE A 80 4.56 -7.28 4.28
CA ILE A 80 4.28 -5.90 3.87
C ILE A 80 4.36 -5.80 2.34
N PHE A 81 3.37 -5.16 1.74
CA PHE A 81 3.31 -4.85 0.33
C PHE A 81 3.03 -3.36 0.13
N MET A 82 3.71 -2.75 -0.83
CA MET A 82 3.47 -1.36 -1.22
C MET A 82 3.14 -1.27 -2.71
N ALA A 83 1.95 -0.77 -3.02
CA ALA A 83 1.60 -0.31 -4.36
C ALA A 83 2.08 1.13 -4.51
N PHE A 84 3.05 1.35 -5.38
CA PHE A 84 3.66 2.67 -5.61
C PHE A 84 2.72 3.58 -6.41
N GLN A 85 2.83 4.89 -6.18
CA GLN A 85 2.16 5.89 -7.01
C GLN A 85 2.51 5.69 -8.50
N TYR A 86 3.79 5.49 -8.79
CA TYR A 86 4.30 5.16 -10.11
C TYR A 86 4.93 3.76 -10.08
N PRO A 87 4.19 2.70 -10.53
CA PRO A 87 4.71 1.34 -10.57
C PRO A 87 5.96 1.21 -11.43
N VAL A 88 6.96 0.53 -10.91
CA VAL A 88 8.26 0.35 -11.58
C VAL A 88 8.10 -0.55 -12.80
N GLU A 89 8.77 -0.18 -13.90
CA GLU A 89 8.86 -1.00 -15.11
C GLU A 89 10.12 -1.87 -15.06
N ILE A 90 9.98 -3.16 -15.40
CA ILE A 90 11.12 -4.10 -15.45
C ILE A 90 11.22 -4.69 -16.86
N PRO A 91 11.95 -4.03 -17.79
CA PRO A 91 12.09 -4.51 -19.14
C PRO A 91 12.74 -5.90 -19.20
N GLY A 92 12.22 -6.77 -20.07
CA GLY A 92 12.75 -8.11 -20.30
C GLY A 92 12.36 -9.17 -19.26
N VAL A 93 11.67 -8.77 -18.17
CA VAL A 93 11.16 -9.71 -17.15
C VAL A 93 9.65 -9.81 -17.30
N SER A 94 9.13 -11.00 -17.67
CA SER A 94 7.69 -11.19 -17.76
C SER A 94 7.03 -11.15 -16.38
N ASN A 95 5.78 -10.69 -16.35
CA ASN A 95 4.99 -10.63 -15.11
C ASN A 95 4.89 -12.00 -14.44
N GLN A 96 4.68 -13.06 -15.21
CA GLN A 96 4.61 -14.43 -14.69
C GLN A 96 5.91 -14.84 -14.00
N PHE A 97 7.07 -14.60 -14.64
CA PHE A 97 8.37 -14.93 -14.05
C PHE A 97 8.65 -14.12 -12.79
N PHE A 98 8.35 -12.83 -12.83
CA PHE A 98 8.48 -11.94 -11.67
C PHE A 98 7.64 -12.43 -10.50
N LEU A 99 6.35 -12.71 -10.72
CA LEU A 99 5.42 -13.15 -9.66
C LEU A 99 5.82 -14.51 -9.07
N GLN A 100 6.22 -15.48 -9.90
CA GLN A 100 6.70 -16.77 -9.41
C GLN A 100 7.95 -16.62 -8.54
N THR A 101 8.91 -15.82 -9.00
CA THR A 101 10.16 -15.58 -8.27
C THR A 101 9.88 -14.88 -6.94
N ALA A 102 9.07 -13.82 -6.95
CA ALA A 102 8.72 -13.05 -5.77
C ALA A 102 7.94 -13.91 -4.75
N LEU A 103 6.93 -14.68 -5.21
CA LEU A 103 6.17 -15.58 -4.35
C LEU A 103 7.07 -16.62 -3.70
N ASN A 104 7.94 -17.27 -4.48
CA ASN A 104 8.85 -18.28 -3.96
C ASN A 104 9.88 -17.70 -2.99
N ALA A 105 10.33 -16.47 -3.18
CA ALA A 105 11.17 -15.78 -2.21
C ALA A 105 10.43 -15.55 -0.88
N VAL A 106 9.18 -15.06 -0.92
CA VAL A 106 8.34 -14.88 0.27
C VAL A 106 8.06 -16.21 0.97
N ARG A 107 7.73 -17.27 0.22
CA ARG A 107 7.49 -18.62 0.78
C ARG A 107 8.73 -19.15 1.46
N SER A 108 9.90 -19.04 0.81
CA SER A 108 11.18 -19.46 1.40
C SER A 108 11.51 -18.69 2.68
N TYR A 109 11.29 -17.38 2.71
CA TYR A 109 11.46 -16.56 3.91
C TYR A 109 10.59 -17.06 5.07
N ARG A 110 9.36 -17.49 4.77
CA ARG A 110 8.39 -18.01 5.75
C ARG A 110 8.60 -19.49 6.08
N GLY A 111 9.63 -20.14 5.55
CA GLY A 111 9.90 -21.57 5.76
C GLY A 111 8.88 -22.48 5.08
N GLN A 112 8.20 -22.01 4.04
CA GLN A 112 7.24 -22.76 3.24
C GLN A 112 7.93 -23.37 2.00
N GLU A 113 7.39 -24.49 1.50
CA GLU A 113 7.85 -25.05 0.24
C GLU A 113 7.58 -24.10 -0.94
N THR A 114 8.54 -23.98 -1.84
CA THR A 114 8.38 -23.22 -3.09
C THR A 114 7.43 -23.92 -4.03
N LEU A 115 6.69 -23.15 -4.82
CA LEU A 115 5.82 -23.71 -5.86
C LEU A 115 6.65 -24.03 -7.10
N ASP A 116 6.42 -25.19 -7.66
CA ASP A 116 6.93 -25.52 -8.98
C ASP A 116 6.16 -24.76 -10.08
N ARG A 117 6.50 -25.01 -11.34
CA ARG A 117 5.88 -24.30 -12.46
C ARG A 117 4.39 -24.62 -12.61
N PHE A 118 3.99 -25.85 -12.33
CA PHE A 118 2.60 -26.31 -12.51
C PHE A 118 1.71 -25.77 -11.39
N ASP A 119 2.13 -25.95 -10.15
CA ASP A 119 1.40 -25.41 -8.98
C ASP A 119 1.24 -23.89 -9.06
N PHE A 120 2.29 -23.19 -9.55
CA PHE A 120 2.23 -21.76 -9.75
C PHE A 120 1.25 -21.38 -10.88
N GLN A 121 1.20 -22.15 -11.97
CA GLN A 121 0.26 -21.90 -13.05
C GLN A 121 -1.20 -22.04 -12.58
N ASP A 122 -1.52 -23.11 -11.84
CA ASP A 122 -2.85 -23.34 -11.27
C ASP A 122 -3.26 -22.19 -10.35
N LEU A 123 -2.34 -21.70 -9.49
CA LEU A 123 -2.56 -20.52 -8.67
C LEU A 123 -2.86 -19.27 -9.51
N MET A 124 -2.10 -19.06 -10.58
CA MET A 124 -2.30 -17.88 -11.44
C MET A 124 -3.65 -17.93 -12.17
N GLU A 125 -4.10 -19.08 -12.64
CA GLU A 125 -5.42 -19.26 -13.26
C GLU A 125 -6.53 -18.90 -12.26
N GLU A 126 -6.42 -19.35 -11.00
CA GLU A 126 -7.36 -18.97 -9.93
C GLU A 126 -7.39 -17.45 -9.70
N LYS A 127 -6.22 -16.80 -9.54
CA LYS A 127 -6.15 -15.36 -9.23
C LYS A 127 -6.62 -14.50 -10.40
N ILE A 128 -6.31 -14.88 -11.64
CA ILE A 128 -6.79 -14.19 -12.85
C ILE A 128 -8.31 -14.29 -12.96
N ALA A 129 -8.87 -15.47 -12.75
CA ALA A 129 -10.32 -15.67 -12.77
C ALA A 129 -11.02 -14.85 -11.68
N LEU A 130 -10.48 -14.85 -10.44
CA LEU A 130 -10.98 -14.07 -9.31
C LEU A 130 -11.03 -12.57 -9.61
N LEU A 131 -9.95 -12.05 -10.20
CA LEU A 131 -9.78 -10.62 -10.47
C LEU A 131 -10.29 -10.19 -11.85
N LYS A 132 -10.77 -11.13 -12.67
CA LYS A 132 -11.19 -10.91 -14.08
C LYS A 132 -10.12 -10.17 -14.88
N MET A 133 -8.87 -10.62 -14.75
CA MET A 133 -7.73 -10.00 -15.38
C MET A 133 -7.50 -10.53 -16.81
N PRO A 134 -7.01 -9.70 -17.74
CA PRO A 134 -6.56 -10.20 -19.04
C PRO A 134 -5.31 -11.08 -18.90
N GLU A 135 -5.32 -12.28 -19.50
CA GLU A 135 -4.20 -13.23 -19.42
C GLU A 135 -2.92 -12.73 -20.10
N ASP A 136 -3.04 -11.87 -21.12
CA ASP A 136 -1.91 -11.31 -21.85
C ASP A 136 -0.98 -10.47 -20.95
N LEU A 137 -1.47 -9.94 -19.82
CA LEU A 137 -0.64 -9.23 -18.84
C LEU A 137 0.46 -10.11 -18.26
N LEU A 138 0.29 -11.44 -18.21
CA LEU A 138 1.29 -12.36 -17.66
C LEU A 138 2.53 -12.49 -18.50
N THR A 139 2.38 -12.46 -19.82
CA THR A 139 3.48 -12.67 -20.77
C THR A 139 4.27 -11.39 -21.07
N ARG A 140 3.66 -10.24 -20.81
CA ARG A 140 4.29 -8.93 -21.00
C ARG A 140 5.31 -8.64 -19.89
N SER A 141 6.33 -7.84 -20.21
CA SER A 141 7.28 -7.33 -19.22
C SER A 141 6.58 -6.50 -18.16
N VAL A 142 7.00 -6.65 -16.89
CA VAL A 142 6.37 -5.98 -15.73
C VAL A 142 6.19 -4.49 -15.99
N ASN A 143 4.94 -4.07 -16.07
CA ASN A 143 4.49 -2.68 -16.26
C ASN A 143 4.97 -1.96 -17.54
N VAL A 144 5.78 -2.58 -18.39
CA VAL A 144 6.32 -1.95 -19.61
C VAL A 144 5.23 -1.79 -20.66
N GLY A 145 4.95 -0.54 -21.02
CA GLY A 145 3.90 -0.20 -21.98
C GLY A 145 2.48 -0.47 -21.48
N PHE A 146 2.30 -0.67 -20.17
CA PHE A 146 0.97 -0.78 -19.57
C PHE A 146 0.33 0.60 -19.48
N SER A 147 -0.97 0.67 -19.74
CA SER A 147 -1.78 1.84 -19.38
C SER A 147 -1.80 2.04 -17.86
N GLY A 148 -2.19 3.23 -17.40
CA GLY A 148 -2.33 3.49 -15.97
C GLY A 148 -3.25 2.49 -15.27
N GLY A 149 -4.39 2.14 -15.89
CA GLY A 149 -5.32 1.15 -15.37
C GLY A 149 -4.74 -0.28 -15.34
N GLU A 150 -3.97 -0.69 -16.37
CA GLU A 150 -3.28 -1.99 -16.38
C GLU A 150 -2.22 -2.08 -15.29
N LYS A 151 -1.43 -1.00 -15.06
CA LYS A 151 -0.44 -0.95 -13.97
C LYS A 151 -1.09 -1.16 -12.60
N LYS A 152 -2.22 -0.50 -12.36
CA LYS A 152 -2.95 -0.65 -11.09
C LYS A 152 -3.62 -2.02 -10.93
N ARG A 153 -4.14 -2.60 -12.02
CA ARG A 153 -4.59 -4.00 -12.00
C ARG A 153 -3.44 -4.94 -11.67
N ASN A 154 -2.26 -4.68 -12.21
CA ASN A 154 -1.07 -5.47 -11.90
C ASN A 154 -0.67 -5.38 -10.42
N ASP A 155 -0.79 -4.21 -9.78
CA ASP A 155 -0.60 -4.07 -8.33
C ASP A 155 -1.59 -4.96 -7.54
N ILE A 156 -2.88 -5.00 -7.96
CA ILE A 156 -3.87 -5.88 -7.34
C ILE A 156 -3.52 -7.36 -7.53
N LEU A 157 -3.08 -7.75 -8.73
CA LEU A 157 -2.64 -9.12 -9.00
C LEU A 157 -1.46 -9.51 -8.11
N GLN A 158 -0.47 -8.63 -7.97
CA GLN A 158 0.67 -8.86 -7.06
C GLN A 158 0.20 -9.07 -5.62
N MET A 159 -0.72 -8.24 -5.12
CA MET A 159 -1.31 -8.43 -3.79
C MET A 159 -2.06 -9.75 -3.64
N ALA A 160 -2.79 -10.18 -4.69
CA ALA A 160 -3.53 -11.44 -4.65
C ALA A 160 -2.61 -12.65 -4.64
N VAL A 161 -1.47 -12.59 -5.34
CA VAL A 161 -0.49 -13.68 -5.47
C VAL A 161 0.44 -13.76 -4.27
N LEU A 162 0.98 -12.62 -3.82
CA LEU A 162 1.97 -12.57 -2.73
C LEU A 162 1.34 -12.69 -1.33
N GLU A 163 0.04 -12.52 -1.24
CA GLU A 163 -0.75 -12.66 0.00
C GLU A 163 -0.14 -11.90 1.19
N PRO A 164 0.09 -10.59 1.05
CA PRO A 164 0.60 -9.78 2.16
C PRO A 164 -0.45 -9.64 3.28
N GLU A 165 0.02 -9.38 4.49
CA GLU A 165 -0.82 -9.11 5.65
C GLU A 165 -1.14 -7.60 5.79
N LEU A 166 -0.21 -6.74 5.37
CA LEU A 166 -0.37 -5.28 5.31
C LEU A 166 -0.12 -4.78 3.89
N CYS A 167 -1.13 -4.18 3.29
CA CYS A 167 -1.06 -3.54 1.98
C CYS A 167 -1.06 -2.02 2.14
N ILE A 168 -0.05 -1.35 1.61
CA ILE A 168 0.05 0.10 1.56
C ILE A 168 -0.20 0.54 0.12
N LEU A 169 -1.26 1.31 -0.12
CA LEU A 169 -1.59 1.85 -1.44
C LEU A 169 -1.28 3.34 -1.44
N ASP A 170 -0.19 3.74 -2.09
CA ASP A 170 0.23 5.14 -2.15
C ASP A 170 -0.31 5.79 -3.42
N GLU A 171 -1.31 6.67 -3.26
CA GLU A 171 -1.99 7.40 -4.33
C GLU A 171 -2.36 6.53 -5.55
N SER A 172 -2.84 5.30 -5.28
CA SER A 172 -3.17 4.31 -6.30
C SER A 172 -4.38 4.70 -7.16
N ASP A 173 -5.05 5.78 -6.84
CA ASP A 173 -6.17 6.39 -7.56
C ASP A 173 -5.74 7.56 -8.46
N SER A 174 -4.48 8.00 -8.39
CA SER A 174 -4.00 9.14 -9.16
C SER A 174 -4.00 8.85 -10.67
N GLY A 175 -4.62 9.76 -11.44
CA GLY A 175 -4.66 9.67 -12.91
C GLY A 175 -5.56 8.57 -13.48
N LEU A 176 -6.37 7.90 -12.66
CA LEU A 176 -7.33 6.90 -13.11
C LEU A 176 -8.67 7.54 -13.51
N ASP A 177 -9.28 6.99 -14.55
CA ASP A 177 -10.70 7.22 -14.84
C ASP A 177 -11.59 6.47 -13.85
N ILE A 178 -12.90 6.70 -13.91
CA ILE A 178 -13.87 6.14 -12.97
C ILE A 178 -13.92 4.61 -13.05
N ASP A 179 -13.76 4.03 -14.24
CA ASP A 179 -13.86 2.59 -14.42
C ASP A 179 -12.59 1.89 -13.91
N ALA A 180 -11.42 2.42 -14.17
CA ALA A 180 -10.16 1.93 -13.61
C ALA A 180 -10.14 2.04 -12.08
N LEU A 181 -10.66 3.15 -11.53
CA LEU A 181 -10.80 3.34 -10.09
C LEU A 181 -11.67 2.27 -9.43
N LYS A 182 -12.82 1.94 -10.04
CA LYS A 182 -13.71 0.88 -9.56
C LYS A 182 -13.01 -0.47 -9.56
N VAL A 183 -12.28 -0.79 -10.62
CA VAL A 183 -11.53 -2.06 -10.70
C VAL A 183 -10.52 -2.18 -9.58
N VAL A 184 -9.78 -1.11 -9.26
CA VAL A 184 -8.85 -1.10 -8.13
C VAL A 184 -9.59 -1.30 -6.81
N ALA A 185 -10.67 -0.57 -6.60
CA ALA A 185 -11.46 -0.67 -5.38
C ALA A 185 -12.11 -2.07 -5.20
N ASP A 186 -12.65 -2.65 -6.28
CA ASP A 186 -13.22 -3.99 -6.27
C ASP A 186 -12.14 -5.04 -5.99
N GLY A 187 -10.93 -4.87 -6.57
CA GLY A 187 -9.78 -5.70 -6.30
C GLY A 187 -9.40 -5.66 -4.81
N VAL A 188 -9.24 -4.48 -4.23
CA VAL A 188 -8.96 -4.32 -2.80
C VAL A 188 -10.06 -4.97 -1.95
N ASN A 189 -11.33 -4.71 -2.27
CA ASN A 189 -12.46 -5.27 -1.52
C ASN A 189 -12.53 -6.81 -1.61
N SER A 190 -12.17 -7.40 -2.77
CA SER A 190 -12.11 -8.87 -2.94
C SER A 190 -11.02 -9.52 -2.09
N LEU A 191 -9.97 -8.76 -1.74
CA LEU A 191 -8.85 -9.23 -0.92
C LEU A 191 -9.06 -8.98 0.58
N ARG A 192 -10.17 -8.36 1.00
CA ARG A 192 -10.51 -8.15 2.42
C ARG A 192 -11.05 -9.45 3.02
N ASP A 193 -10.20 -10.13 3.76
CA ASP A 193 -10.50 -11.43 4.40
C ASP A 193 -10.67 -11.33 5.93
N GLY A 194 -10.69 -10.10 6.47
CA GLY A 194 -10.74 -9.86 7.92
C GLY A 194 -9.41 -10.05 8.66
N LYS A 195 -8.35 -10.45 7.95
CA LYS A 195 -6.98 -10.59 8.48
C LYS A 195 -6.03 -9.59 7.84
N ARG A 196 -6.14 -9.42 6.51
CA ARG A 196 -5.35 -8.47 5.72
C ARG A 196 -5.78 -7.05 6.02
N SER A 197 -4.83 -6.20 6.31
CA SER A 197 -5.05 -4.78 6.59
C SER A 197 -4.57 -3.91 5.45
N PHE A 198 -5.18 -2.73 5.32
CA PHE A 198 -4.87 -1.79 4.27
C PHE A 198 -4.62 -0.41 4.84
N ILE A 199 -3.56 0.25 4.38
CA ILE A 199 -3.33 1.69 4.54
C ILE A 199 -3.49 2.31 3.16
N ILE A 200 -4.51 3.12 2.97
CA ILE A 200 -4.80 3.80 1.70
C ILE A 200 -4.40 5.24 1.85
N VAL A 201 -3.34 5.61 1.15
CA VAL A 201 -2.86 6.98 1.09
C VAL A 201 -3.47 7.64 -0.13
N THR A 202 -4.28 8.67 0.08
CA THR A 202 -4.91 9.42 -1.01
C THR A 202 -5.24 10.84 -0.56
N HIS A 203 -5.40 11.73 -1.52
CA HIS A 203 -5.97 13.05 -1.33
C HIS A 203 -7.35 13.18 -1.98
N TYR A 204 -7.88 12.09 -2.58
CA TYR A 204 -9.19 12.06 -3.22
C TYR A 204 -10.17 11.18 -2.44
N GLN A 205 -11.38 11.68 -2.30
CA GLN A 205 -12.47 10.92 -1.69
C GLN A 205 -12.90 9.72 -2.54
N ARG A 206 -12.86 9.83 -3.87
CA ARG A 206 -13.50 8.90 -4.80
C ARG A 206 -13.18 7.43 -4.54
N ILE A 207 -11.91 7.07 -4.30
CA ILE A 207 -11.55 5.68 -4.00
C ILE A 207 -12.13 5.22 -2.67
N LEU A 208 -12.19 6.12 -1.69
CA LEU A 208 -12.69 5.82 -0.34
C LEU A 208 -14.20 5.60 -0.32
N ASP A 209 -14.96 6.17 -1.26
CA ASP A 209 -16.40 5.91 -1.42
C ASP A 209 -16.69 4.44 -1.78
N TYR A 210 -15.77 3.79 -2.50
CA TYR A 210 -15.88 2.38 -2.88
C TYR A 210 -15.29 1.43 -1.82
N ILE A 211 -14.14 1.79 -1.21
CA ILE A 211 -13.44 0.91 -0.26
C ILE A 211 -14.00 1.05 1.16
N LYS A 212 -14.49 2.24 1.54
CA LYS A 212 -15.05 2.55 2.87
C LYS A 212 -14.13 2.14 4.01
N PRO A 213 -13.07 2.91 4.30
CA PRO A 213 -12.16 2.64 5.40
C PRO A 213 -12.89 2.71 6.75
N VAL A 214 -12.40 1.95 7.72
CA VAL A 214 -12.90 1.98 9.11
C VAL A 214 -12.41 3.24 9.82
N TYR A 215 -11.16 3.61 9.57
CA TYR A 215 -10.53 4.79 10.15
C TYR A 215 -9.98 5.72 9.06
N VAL A 216 -10.12 7.01 9.31
CA VAL A 216 -9.60 8.08 8.47
C VAL A 216 -8.71 8.97 9.32
N HIS A 217 -7.49 9.20 8.86
CA HIS A 217 -6.50 10.02 9.54
C HIS A 217 -6.10 11.18 8.65
N VAL A 218 -6.02 12.36 9.23
CA VAL A 218 -5.55 13.54 8.52
C VAL A 218 -4.10 13.81 8.90
N LEU A 219 -3.21 13.65 7.92
CA LEU A 219 -1.80 13.96 8.02
C LEU A 219 -1.56 15.42 7.58
N TYR A 220 -1.02 16.22 8.46
CA TYR A 220 -0.69 17.62 8.19
C TYR A 220 0.67 17.96 8.83
N GLN A 221 1.57 18.55 8.05
CA GLN A 221 2.92 18.95 8.49
C GLN A 221 3.67 17.83 9.26
N GLY A 222 3.57 16.59 8.78
CA GLY A 222 4.26 15.44 9.35
C GLY A 222 3.62 14.82 10.59
N ARG A 223 2.41 15.21 10.98
CA ARG A 223 1.68 14.70 12.14
C ARG A 223 0.26 14.28 11.77
N ILE A 224 -0.26 13.27 12.43
CA ILE A 224 -1.70 13.00 12.40
C ILE A 224 -2.37 14.01 13.33
N VAL A 225 -3.10 14.95 12.74
CA VAL A 225 -3.76 16.05 13.48
C VAL A 225 -5.20 15.73 13.82
N LYS A 226 -5.84 14.81 13.10
CA LYS A 226 -7.20 14.35 13.38
C LYS A 226 -7.39 12.91 12.92
N SER A 227 -8.15 12.14 13.68
CA SER A 227 -8.61 10.80 13.31
C SER A 227 -10.12 10.69 13.54
N GLY A 228 -10.79 9.93 12.69
CA GLY A 228 -12.22 9.71 12.76
C GLY A 228 -12.65 8.53 11.90
N ASP A 229 -13.92 8.41 11.68
CA ASP A 229 -14.54 7.44 10.79
C ASP A 229 -14.71 8.03 9.36
N PHE A 230 -15.44 7.34 8.51
CA PHE A 230 -15.67 7.76 7.12
C PHE A 230 -16.37 9.13 6.98
N THR A 231 -17.06 9.63 8.02
CA THR A 231 -17.70 10.96 7.98
C THR A 231 -16.67 12.07 7.87
N LEU A 232 -15.44 11.84 8.37
CA LEU A 232 -14.34 12.79 8.26
C LEU A 232 -13.95 13.05 6.79
N VAL A 233 -14.07 12.05 5.90
CA VAL A 233 -13.81 12.21 4.45
C VAL A 233 -14.72 13.28 3.86
N LYS A 234 -16.03 13.21 4.16
CA LYS A 234 -17.02 14.19 3.68
C LYS A 234 -16.74 15.58 4.21
N GLN A 235 -16.38 15.67 5.49
CA GLN A 235 -16.04 16.97 6.10
C GLN A 235 -14.82 17.60 5.42
N LEU A 236 -13.81 16.81 5.06
CA LEU A 236 -12.61 17.28 4.35
C LEU A 236 -12.95 17.73 2.92
N GLU A 237 -13.87 17.06 2.24
CA GLU A 237 -14.30 17.44 0.89
C GLU A 237 -15.05 18.79 0.91
N GLU A 238 -15.96 18.96 1.87
CA GLU A 238 -16.79 20.15 1.99
C GLU A 238 -16.00 21.39 2.47
N GLN A 239 -15.08 21.21 3.41
CA GLN A 239 -14.41 22.30 4.13
C GLN A 239 -12.92 22.46 3.77
N GLY A 240 -12.35 21.50 3.03
CA GLY A 240 -10.91 21.45 2.78
C GLY A 240 -10.12 21.15 4.04
N TYR A 241 -8.83 21.51 4.05
CA TYR A 241 -7.92 21.30 5.19
C TYR A 241 -7.72 22.56 6.05
N GLY A 242 -8.26 23.74 5.64
CA GLY A 242 -7.99 25.03 6.27
C GLY A 242 -8.42 25.11 7.75
N TRP A 243 -9.57 24.53 8.08
CA TRP A 243 -10.10 24.53 9.45
C TRP A 243 -9.26 23.74 10.47
N LEU A 244 -8.38 22.84 9.99
CA LEU A 244 -7.46 22.09 10.85
C LEU A 244 -6.28 22.94 11.34
N THR A 245 -5.97 24.05 10.64
CA THR A 245 -4.87 24.95 10.99
C THR A 245 -5.25 26.01 12.03
N GLU A 246 -6.54 26.24 12.23
CA GLU A 246 -7.07 27.21 13.19
C GLU A 246 -7.17 26.66 14.62
N GLN A 247 -6.93 25.35 14.82
CA GLN A 247 -7.03 24.67 16.11
C GLN A 247 -5.65 24.32 16.73
N GLN A 248 -4.56 24.80 16.16
CA GLN A 248 -3.20 24.74 16.70
C GLN A 248 -2.78 26.15 17.17
#